data_593e906c363789cfbcee807b43d011cf
#
_entry.id   593e906c363789cfbcee807b43d011cf
#
_cell.length_a   1.000
_cell.length_b   1.000
_cell.length_c   1.000
_cell.angle_alpha   90.00
_cell.angle_beta   90.00
_cell.angle_gamma   90.00
#
_symmetry.space_group_name_H-M   'P 1'
#
loop_
_entity.id
_entity.type
_entity.pdbx_description
1 polymer ?
#
loop_
_entity_poly.entity_id
_entity_poly.type
_entity_poly.pdbx_seq_one_letter_code
_entity_poly.pdbx_strand_id
1 'polypeptide(L)'
;MKTVRIAIAYLLFLSAVHAQEARSYSVYLTAKENVQQLQNPHQFLSERSLLRREKQKIRVKLADLPVSTERLHAIDNIVTYKGPQSKWLNAVYVEATAEEVVALTELSFVKEIVPVSGHTFTTTTIKPVLDHGIAAGQANQISLIEGLHGFSYVGVGKLIAVLDAGFVGANAVDYSDYGEVIATRNFVEGGTNVYQGSSHGFSVLSTMAASKEGVFIGTAPWADYVLIKTEKELSETPEEMYNWIAGAEYADSIGADIINSSLGYSEFDDPNDNYTVNDLDGRTSIISLGAVAAARTGMLVVTSAGNAGGGAWDKITMPADADSILTVGSVNQYGVVSGFSSRGYTVDGRVKPNVCARGEAAYVYRPDGTITTANGTSFSSPIIAGAAACLWESAPNASAQDIIKALEVSSSHYYTKNERIGYGIPNMKFARYYLSSNPGTEIVVYPNPFPDHLIFFLPDDNTTAIQLELRDLYGRVVASETVIGRQYQFRWVPHEYIAAGTYFLQITRGAKIQVTQVIKI
;
A
#
# COMPACT_ATOMS: atom_id res chain seq x y z
N MET A 1 7.85 34.74 -67.74
CA MET A 1 8.30 33.39 -67.26
C MET A 1 9.21 33.44 -66.03
N LYS A 2 9.38 34.56 -65.33
CA LYS A 2 10.22 34.64 -64.10
C LYS A 2 9.42 34.62 -62.77
N THR A 3 8.13 34.92 -62.81
CA THR A 3 7.29 35.06 -61.59
C THR A 3 6.72 33.71 -61.07
N VAL A 4 6.65 32.70 -61.92
CA VAL A 4 6.10 31.36 -61.54
C VAL A 4 7.13 30.47 -60.78
N ARG A 5 8.43 30.73 -60.98
CA ARG A 5 9.49 29.92 -60.28
C ARG A 5 9.71 30.31 -58.84
N ILE A 6 9.33 31.51 -58.39
CA ILE A 6 9.47 31.99 -57.01
C ILE A 6 8.33 31.46 -56.12
N ALA A 7 7.13 31.30 -56.65
CA ALA A 7 5.98 30.75 -55.92
C ALA A 7 6.12 29.24 -55.61
N ILE A 8 6.75 28.45 -56.52
CA ILE A 8 6.98 27.01 -56.30
C ILE A 8 8.11 26.78 -55.29
N ALA A 9 9.13 27.63 -55.25
CA ALA A 9 10.19 27.54 -54.25
C ALA A 9 9.69 27.89 -52.81
N TYR A 10 8.71 28.78 -52.69
CA TYR A 10 8.12 29.14 -51.38
C TYR A 10 7.11 28.10 -50.88
N LEU A 11 6.43 27.39 -51.79
CA LEU A 11 5.53 26.29 -51.44
C LEU A 11 6.28 24.99 -51.09
N LEU A 12 7.51 24.80 -51.57
CA LEU A 12 8.36 23.67 -51.19
C LEU A 12 9.13 23.87 -49.86
N PHE A 13 9.21 25.14 -49.37
CA PHE A 13 9.85 25.43 -48.09
C PHE A 13 8.88 25.47 -46.89
N LEU A 14 7.56 25.42 -47.16
CA LEU A 14 6.52 25.31 -46.11
C LEU A 14 6.08 23.89 -45.79
N SER A 15 6.69 22.89 -46.44
CA SER A 15 6.38 21.47 -46.22
C SER A 15 7.44 20.68 -45.43
N ALA A 16 8.36 21.38 -44.75
CA ALA A 16 9.47 20.73 -44.07
C ALA A 16 9.80 21.32 -42.70
N VAL A 17 8.86 21.46 -41.82
CA VAL A 17 9.11 21.44 -40.37
C VAL A 17 7.77 21.11 -39.69
N HIS A 18 7.29 19.91 -39.82
CA HIS A 18 6.63 19.25 -38.71
C HIS A 18 7.74 18.48 -38.02
N ALA A 19 8.28 19.04 -36.95
CA ALA A 19 8.99 18.24 -35.97
C ALA A 19 7.98 17.16 -35.54
N GLN A 20 8.25 15.90 -35.85
CA GLN A 20 7.41 14.82 -35.36
C GLN A 20 7.52 14.84 -33.84
N GLU A 21 6.42 15.13 -33.15
CA GLU A 21 6.36 15.09 -31.71
C GLU A 21 6.77 13.71 -31.21
N ALA A 22 7.74 13.66 -30.31
CA ALA A 22 8.10 12.44 -29.63
C ALA A 22 6.94 12.07 -28.67
N ARG A 23 6.57 10.81 -28.61
CA ARG A 23 5.54 10.25 -27.73
C ARG A 23 6.13 9.23 -26.79
N SER A 24 5.43 8.98 -25.71
CA SER A 24 5.83 8.03 -24.67
C SER A 24 5.51 6.58 -25.05
N TYR A 25 6.50 5.71 -24.94
CA TYR A 25 6.36 4.27 -25.24
C TYR A 25 7.03 3.38 -24.21
N SER A 26 6.42 2.21 -23.98
CA SER A 26 7.05 1.04 -23.36
C SER A 26 7.70 0.17 -24.42
N VAL A 27 9.00 0.02 -24.37
CA VAL A 27 9.74 -0.92 -25.21
C VAL A 27 9.96 -2.22 -24.45
N TYR A 28 9.13 -3.23 -24.68
CA TYR A 28 9.27 -4.56 -24.10
C TYR A 28 10.35 -5.37 -24.81
N LEU A 29 11.20 -6.03 -24.02
CA LEU A 29 12.33 -6.79 -24.54
C LEU A 29 12.02 -8.30 -24.57
N THR A 30 12.72 -9.02 -25.43
CA THR A 30 12.70 -10.50 -25.47
C THR A 30 13.28 -11.10 -24.17
N ALA A 31 13.33 -12.44 -24.06
CA ALA A 31 13.80 -13.13 -22.85
C ALA A 31 15.11 -12.54 -22.31
N LYS A 32 15.23 -12.48 -20.98
CA LYS A 32 16.43 -11.99 -20.29
C LYS A 32 17.63 -12.87 -20.56
N GLU A 33 18.76 -12.24 -20.69
CA GLU A 33 20.10 -12.84 -20.77
C GLU A 33 20.69 -13.03 -19.37
N ASN A 34 21.90 -13.55 -19.29
CA ASN A 34 22.64 -13.69 -18.02
C ASN A 34 21.94 -14.54 -16.93
N VAL A 35 21.18 -15.56 -17.34
CA VAL A 35 20.45 -16.49 -16.44
C VAL A 35 21.36 -17.09 -15.35
N GLN A 36 22.66 -17.19 -15.63
CA GLN A 36 23.69 -17.67 -14.69
C GLN A 36 23.77 -16.79 -13.42
N GLN A 37 23.44 -15.51 -13.48
CA GLN A 37 23.41 -14.61 -12.32
C GLN A 37 22.41 -15.04 -11.24
N LEU A 38 21.38 -15.84 -11.59
CA LEU A 38 20.45 -16.41 -10.61
C LEU A 38 21.16 -17.33 -9.59
N GLN A 39 22.34 -17.86 -9.91
CA GLN A 39 23.12 -18.68 -9.00
C GLN A 39 23.78 -17.84 -7.88
N ASN A 40 23.90 -16.52 -8.08
CA ASN A 40 24.44 -15.60 -7.08
C ASN A 40 23.56 -14.35 -6.96
N PRO A 41 22.37 -14.46 -6.33
CA PRO A 41 21.40 -13.37 -6.26
C PRO A 41 21.87 -12.18 -5.42
N HIS A 42 22.90 -12.33 -4.57
CA HIS A 42 23.52 -11.22 -3.82
C HIS A 42 24.12 -10.13 -4.72
N GLN A 43 24.33 -10.41 -6.01
CA GLN A 43 24.81 -9.40 -6.96
C GLN A 43 23.77 -8.33 -7.30
N PHE A 44 22.47 -8.60 -7.09
CA PHE A 44 21.37 -7.69 -7.45
C PHE A 44 20.23 -7.61 -6.41
N LEU A 45 20.29 -8.39 -5.32
CA LEU A 45 19.39 -8.34 -4.18
C LEU A 45 20.18 -8.27 -2.87
N SER A 46 19.72 -7.44 -1.93
CA SER A 46 20.30 -7.37 -0.58
C SER A 46 20.02 -8.64 0.23
N GLU A 47 20.83 -8.87 1.27
CA GLU A 47 20.62 -9.95 2.26
C GLU A 47 19.20 -9.88 2.83
N ARG A 48 18.72 -8.68 3.17
CA ARG A 48 17.37 -8.45 3.70
C ARG A 48 16.27 -8.88 2.69
N SER A 49 16.46 -8.57 1.40
CA SER A 49 15.55 -9.00 0.34
C SER A 49 15.50 -10.52 0.20
N LEU A 50 16.67 -11.17 0.28
CA LEU A 50 16.77 -12.63 0.22
C LEU A 50 16.12 -13.29 1.44
N LEU A 51 16.36 -12.79 2.65
CA LEU A 51 15.74 -13.27 3.89
C LEU A 51 14.22 -13.10 3.89
N ARG A 52 13.68 -11.97 3.35
CA ARG A 52 12.24 -11.78 3.18
C ARG A 52 11.65 -12.88 2.29
N ARG A 53 12.27 -13.14 1.14
CA ARG A 53 11.84 -14.19 0.20
C ARG A 53 11.90 -15.58 0.83
N GLU A 54 12.98 -15.89 1.54
CA GLU A 54 13.15 -17.17 2.24
C GLU A 54 12.03 -17.40 3.25
N LYS A 55 11.76 -16.42 4.14
CA LYS A 55 10.67 -16.49 5.13
C LYS A 55 9.31 -16.76 4.49
N GLN A 56 9.03 -16.17 3.33
CA GLN A 56 7.77 -16.33 2.60
C GLN A 56 7.81 -17.47 1.57
N LYS A 57 8.89 -18.24 1.50
CA LYS A 57 9.11 -19.35 0.55
C LYS A 57 9.02 -18.93 -0.92
N ILE A 58 9.46 -17.69 -1.23
CA ILE A 58 9.48 -17.10 -2.57
C ILE A 58 10.87 -17.36 -3.19
N ARG A 59 10.92 -17.98 -4.35
CA ARG A 59 12.16 -18.23 -5.09
C ARG A 59 12.55 -16.99 -5.90
N VAL A 60 13.86 -16.71 -5.98
CA VAL A 60 14.40 -15.75 -6.95
C VAL A 60 14.17 -16.29 -8.36
N LYS A 61 13.72 -15.42 -9.28
CA LYS A 61 13.24 -15.77 -10.64
C LYS A 61 13.96 -14.94 -11.71
N LEU A 62 13.77 -15.30 -12.96
CA LEU A 62 14.26 -14.52 -14.10
C LEU A 62 13.82 -13.05 -14.08
N ALA A 63 12.60 -12.78 -13.59
CA ALA A 63 12.09 -11.42 -13.47
C ALA A 63 12.93 -10.57 -12.51
N ASP A 64 13.62 -11.15 -11.53
CA ASP A 64 14.47 -10.43 -10.58
C ASP A 64 15.81 -9.97 -11.17
N LEU A 65 16.24 -10.54 -12.31
CA LEU A 65 17.49 -10.13 -12.99
C LEU A 65 17.35 -8.71 -13.56
N PRO A 66 18.42 -7.90 -13.53
CA PRO A 66 18.46 -6.60 -14.21
C PRO A 66 18.19 -6.71 -15.73
N VAL A 67 17.77 -5.61 -16.33
CA VAL A 67 17.74 -5.48 -17.80
C VAL A 67 19.17 -5.42 -18.32
N SER A 68 19.43 -6.04 -19.49
CA SER A 68 20.78 -6.07 -20.09
C SER A 68 21.28 -4.66 -20.39
N THR A 69 22.44 -4.30 -19.85
CA THR A 69 23.09 -3.00 -20.07
C THR A 69 23.39 -2.76 -21.55
N GLU A 70 23.77 -3.80 -22.30
CA GLU A 70 24.05 -3.72 -23.74
C GLU A 70 22.80 -3.34 -24.53
N ARG A 71 21.64 -3.94 -24.19
CA ARG A 71 20.34 -3.62 -24.81
C ARG A 71 19.90 -2.20 -24.48
N LEU A 72 20.13 -1.77 -23.23
CA LEU A 72 19.83 -0.40 -22.81
C LEU A 72 20.64 0.64 -23.58
N HIS A 73 21.94 0.38 -23.82
CA HIS A 73 22.77 1.26 -24.64
C HIS A 73 22.34 1.25 -26.11
N ALA A 74 21.91 0.12 -26.64
CA ALA A 74 21.44 0.06 -28.02
C ALA A 74 20.14 0.87 -28.23
N ILE A 75 19.23 0.88 -27.26
CA ILE A 75 18.02 1.71 -27.26
C ILE A 75 18.38 3.20 -27.12
N ASP A 76 19.27 3.54 -26.18
CA ASP A 76 19.75 4.90 -25.91
C ASP A 76 20.35 5.61 -27.13
N ASN A 77 20.96 4.84 -28.04
CA ASN A 77 21.54 5.35 -29.27
C ASN A 77 20.50 5.62 -30.39
N ILE A 78 19.25 5.26 -30.18
CA ILE A 78 18.19 5.42 -31.20
C ILE A 78 17.18 6.49 -30.82
N VAL A 79 16.80 6.59 -29.52
CA VAL A 79 15.69 7.41 -29.06
C VAL A 79 16.13 8.81 -28.64
N THR A 80 15.21 9.76 -28.78
CA THR A 80 15.40 11.14 -28.31
C THR A 80 15.60 11.18 -26.79
N TYR A 81 14.86 10.36 -26.05
CA TYR A 81 15.00 10.23 -24.59
C TYR A 81 14.78 8.77 -24.14
N LYS A 82 15.65 8.28 -23.28
CA LYS A 82 15.50 7.02 -22.56
C LYS A 82 15.33 7.29 -21.07
N GLY A 83 14.16 6.96 -20.54
CA GLY A 83 13.82 7.09 -19.14
C GLY A 83 14.09 5.81 -18.34
N PRO A 84 13.35 5.58 -17.25
CA PRO A 84 13.54 4.44 -16.37
C PRO A 84 13.24 3.09 -17.05
N GLN A 85 13.82 2.05 -16.49
CA GLN A 85 13.69 0.66 -16.93
C GLN A 85 13.08 -0.20 -15.83
N SER A 86 12.33 -1.22 -16.19
CA SER A 86 11.78 -2.21 -15.26
C SER A 86 12.38 -3.59 -15.48
N LYS A 87 13.01 -4.14 -14.44
CA LYS A 87 13.48 -5.53 -14.46
C LYS A 87 12.31 -6.51 -14.46
N TRP A 88 11.20 -6.21 -13.79
CA TRP A 88 10.05 -7.10 -13.67
C TRP A 88 9.24 -7.19 -14.97
N LEU A 89 9.06 -6.07 -15.65
CA LEU A 89 8.39 -5.99 -16.94
C LEU A 89 9.30 -6.37 -18.11
N ASN A 90 10.62 -6.35 -17.89
CA ASN A 90 11.67 -6.46 -18.90
C ASN A 90 11.46 -5.43 -20.03
N ALA A 91 11.22 -4.18 -19.63
CA ALA A 91 10.84 -3.07 -20.51
C ALA A 91 11.63 -1.80 -20.18
N VAL A 92 11.62 -0.86 -21.10
CA VAL A 92 12.25 0.48 -20.97
C VAL A 92 11.24 1.53 -21.40
N TYR A 93 11.08 2.59 -20.60
CA TYR A 93 10.35 3.78 -21.01
C TYR A 93 11.20 4.59 -21.98
N VAL A 94 10.61 5.08 -23.03
CA VAL A 94 11.25 5.98 -24.01
C VAL A 94 10.29 7.05 -24.48
N GLU A 95 10.82 8.23 -24.82
CA GLU A 95 10.14 9.19 -25.67
C GLU A 95 10.77 9.09 -27.05
N ALA A 96 9.98 8.81 -28.07
CA ALA A 96 10.45 8.53 -29.40
C ALA A 96 9.52 9.08 -30.48
N THR A 97 10.11 9.54 -31.58
CA THR A 97 9.38 9.89 -32.80
C THR A 97 8.92 8.62 -33.53
N ALA A 98 8.01 8.76 -34.48
CA ALA A 98 7.55 7.62 -35.28
C ALA A 98 8.69 6.93 -36.06
N GLU A 99 9.72 7.68 -36.49
CA GLU A 99 10.91 7.14 -37.15
C GLU A 99 11.80 6.36 -36.19
N GLU A 100 12.00 6.87 -34.96
CA GLU A 100 12.75 6.18 -33.90
C GLU A 100 12.02 4.91 -33.45
N VAL A 101 10.68 4.91 -33.37
CA VAL A 101 9.89 3.70 -33.10
C VAL A 101 10.11 2.64 -34.18
N VAL A 102 10.14 3.01 -35.46
CA VAL A 102 10.47 2.08 -36.54
C VAL A 102 11.88 1.52 -36.37
N ALA A 103 12.87 2.37 -36.07
CA ALA A 103 14.25 1.93 -35.83
C ALA A 103 14.37 0.97 -34.62
N LEU A 104 13.59 1.20 -33.56
CA LEU A 104 13.52 0.28 -32.42
C LEU A 104 12.95 -1.08 -32.78
N THR A 105 12.00 -1.18 -33.73
CA THR A 105 11.45 -2.48 -34.18
C THR A 105 12.46 -3.34 -34.94
N GLU A 106 13.51 -2.75 -35.51
CA GLU A 106 14.59 -3.48 -36.17
C GLU A 106 15.56 -4.16 -35.18
N LEU A 107 15.51 -3.82 -33.91
CA LEU A 107 16.34 -4.47 -32.88
C LEU A 107 15.78 -5.86 -32.56
N SER A 108 16.56 -6.90 -32.85
CA SER A 108 16.15 -8.31 -32.69
C SER A 108 15.72 -8.69 -31.24
N PHE A 109 16.09 -7.90 -30.26
CA PHE A 109 15.74 -8.10 -28.86
C PHE A 109 14.54 -7.25 -28.40
N VAL A 110 13.98 -6.39 -29.24
CA VAL A 110 12.70 -5.72 -28.98
C VAL A 110 11.56 -6.68 -29.32
N LYS A 111 10.67 -6.88 -28.36
CA LYS A 111 9.54 -7.79 -28.49
C LYS A 111 8.28 -7.04 -28.94
N GLU A 112 8.03 -5.89 -28.34
CA GLU A 112 6.81 -5.10 -28.50
C GLU A 112 7.08 -3.66 -28.08
N ILE A 113 6.38 -2.69 -28.68
CA ILE A 113 6.42 -1.27 -28.32
C ILE A 113 4.98 -0.80 -28.11
N VAL A 114 4.64 -0.28 -26.93
CA VAL A 114 3.29 0.09 -26.50
C VAL A 114 3.26 1.54 -26.03
N PRO A 115 2.28 2.39 -26.43
CA PRO A 115 2.08 3.72 -25.88
C PRO A 115 1.70 3.71 -24.40
N VAL A 116 2.00 4.76 -23.61
CA VAL A 116 1.84 4.79 -22.15
C VAL A 116 1.03 6.00 -21.64
N SER A 117 0.25 5.87 -20.54
CA SER A 117 -0.74 6.86 -19.99
C SER A 117 -0.92 6.96 -18.42
N GLY A 118 -1.35 8.10 -17.72
CA GLY A 118 -1.69 8.26 -16.28
C GLY A 118 -1.70 9.59 -15.45
N HIS A 119 -2.20 9.83 -14.18
CA HIS A 119 -2.22 11.08 -13.32
C HIS A 119 -2.18 10.98 -11.78
N THR A 120 -1.98 12.13 -10.98
CA THR A 120 -1.72 12.23 -9.53
C THR A 120 -2.50 13.30 -8.74
N PHE A 121 -2.66 13.17 -7.35
CA PHE A 121 -3.09 14.25 -6.42
C PHE A 121 -2.52 14.15 -4.99
N THR A 122 -2.50 15.28 -4.21
CA THR A 122 -1.79 15.50 -2.94
C THR A 122 -2.56 16.19 -1.80
N THR A 123 -2.12 16.06 -0.54
CA THR A 123 -1.85 16.95 0.64
C THR A 123 -2.41 16.57 2.02
N THR A 124 -1.86 16.94 3.05
CA THR A 124 -1.18 17.29 4.31
C THR A 124 -2.07 17.33 5.59
N THR A 125 -1.70 17.22 6.80
CA THR A 125 -0.84 17.23 7.98
C THR A 125 -1.45 16.98 9.39
N ILE A 126 -0.89 16.35 10.45
CA ILE A 126 -0.29 16.44 11.78
C ILE A 126 -0.87 15.69 13.00
N LYS A 127 -0.27 15.10 14.00
CA LYS A 127 0.57 14.86 15.18
C LYS A 127 0.02 13.99 16.35
N PRO A 128 0.67 13.57 17.37
CA PRO A 128 1.57 12.65 17.99
C PRO A 128 1.17 11.78 19.21
N VAL A 129 2.11 10.87 19.71
CA VAL A 129 2.29 10.48 21.13
C VAL A 129 2.19 8.99 21.40
N LEU A 130 3.17 8.17 22.09
CA LEU A 130 2.92 6.93 22.79
C LEU A 130 2.12 7.18 24.09
N ASP A 131 2.28 8.26 24.77
CA ASP A 131 1.13 9.10 24.93
C ASP A 131 0.77 9.65 23.53
N HIS A 132 -0.24 9.17 22.89
CA HIS A 132 -0.55 9.50 21.51
C HIS A 132 -1.25 10.87 21.38
N GLY A 133 -1.23 11.68 22.42
CA GLY A 133 -1.76 13.03 22.51
C GLY A 133 -2.89 13.30 21.54
N ILE A 134 -2.70 14.27 20.69
CA ILE A 134 -3.73 14.74 19.76
C ILE A 134 -4.12 13.71 18.68
N ALA A 135 -3.22 12.75 18.33
CA ALA A 135 -3.53 11.68 17.41
C ALA A 135 -3.97 10.37 18.09
N ALA A 136 -4.12 10.33 19.40
CA ALA A 136 -4.63 9.16 20.13
C ALA A 136 -5.95 8.66 19.53
N GLY A 137 -6.86 9.59 19.13
CA GLY A 137 -8.09 9.26 18.44
C GLY A 137 -7.90 8.58 17.08
N GLN A 138 -6.87 8.98 16.32
CA GLN A 138 -6.51 8.39 15.03
C GLN A 138 -5.95 6.97 15.20
N ALA A 139 -5.03 6.77 16.14
CA ALA A 139 -4.47 5.47 16.46
C ALA A 139 -5.52 4.53 17.09
N ASN A 140 -6.38 5.04 17.97
CA ASN A 140 -7.46 4.26 18.60
C ASN A 140 -8.57 3.87 17.63
N GLN A 141 -8.82 4.63 16.55
CA GLN A 141 -9.82 4.27 15.55
C GLN A 141 -9.54 2.90 14.93
N ILE A 142 -8.26 2.53 14.78
CA ILE A 142 -7.83 1.22 14.30
C ILE A 142 -7.39 0.29 15.45
N SER A 143 -7.66 0.65 16.70
CA SER A 143 -7.22 -0.08 17.90
C SER A 143 -5.70 -0.34 17.97
N LEU A 144 -4.89 0.59 17.46
CA LEU A 144 -3.43 0.44 17.38
C LEU A 144 -2.79 0.41 18.78
N ILE A 145 -3.24 1.33 19.65
CA ILE A 145 -2.65 1.47 21.00
C ILE A 145 -2.85 0.18 21.79
N GLU A 146 -4.08 -0.26 21.97
CA GLU A 146 -4.39 -1.46 22.76
C GLU A 146 -4.02 -2.78 22.06
N GLY A 147 -3.90 -2.75 20.74
CA GLY A 147 -3.63 -3.94 19.91
C GLY A 147 -2.15 -4.23 19.72
N LEU A 148 -1.34 -3.19 19.56
CA LEU A 148 0.06 -3.31 19.15
C LEU A 148 1.01 -2.48 20.03
N HIS A 149 0.88 -1.15 20.07
CA HIS A 149 1.82 -0.28 20.79
C HIS A 149 1.87 -0.56 22.30
N GLY A 150 0.73 -0.88 22.93
CA GLY A 150 0.69 -1.31 24.34
C GLY A 150 1.38 -2.65 24.62
N PHE A 151 1.80 -3.37 23.58
CA PHE A 151 2.62 -4.58 23.65
C PHE A 151 4.02 -4.36 23.08
N SER A 152 4.43 -3.11 22.90
CA SER A 152 5.72 -2.69 22.32
C SER A 152 5.98 -3.16 20.88
N TYR A 153 4.92 -3.45 20.12
CA TYR A 153 5.03 -3.63 18.66
C TYR A 153 4.90 -2.26 18.00
N VAL A 154 6.02 -1.69 17.62
CA VAL A 154 6.18 -0.29 17.19
C VAL A 154 6.90 -0.15 15.83
N GLY A 155 7.07 -1.26 15.10
CA GLY A 155 7.69 -1.33 13.78
C GLY A 155 9.15 -1.78 13.81
N VAL A 156 9.67 -2.22 14.96
CA VAL A 156 11.08 -2.62 15.10
C VAL A 156 11.46 -3.69 14.07
N GLY A 157 12.58 -3.44 13.38
CA GLY A 157 13.13 -4.35 12.37
C GLY A 157 12.35 -4.40 11.06
N LYS A 158 11.37 -3.51 10.84
CA LYS A 158 10.66 -3.36 9.57
C LYS A 158 11.25 -2.20 8.76
N LEU A 159 11.24 -2.36 7.43
CA LEU A 159 11.69 -1.36 6.47
C LEU A 159 10.52 -0.96 5.57
N ILE A 160 10.14 0.32 5.64
CA ILE A 160 9.04 0.89 4.85
C ILE A 160 9.61 1.80 3.77
N ALA A 161 9.36 1.49 2.51
CA ALA A 161 9.64 2.39 1.38
C ALA A 161 8.44 3.31 1.15
N VAL A 162 8.69 4.62 1.11
CA VAL A 162 7.68 5.64 0.84
C VAL A 162 7.96 6.20 -0.55
N LEU A 163 7.03 5.98 -1.49
CA LEU A 163 7.08 6.49 -2.85
C LEU A 163 6.17 7.72 -2.95
N ASP A 164 6.75 8.88 -3.34
CA ASP A 164 6.03 10.16 -3.30
C ASP A 164 6.67 11.23 -4.21
N ALA A 165 6.06 12.42 -4.29
CA ALA A 165 6.49 13.54 -5.13
C ALA A 165 7.66 14.37 -4.54
N GLY A 166 8.11 14.09 -3.32
CA GLY A 166 9.18 14.80 -2.64
C GLY A 166 8.99 14.84 -1.13
N PHE A 167 10.06 15.13 -0.39
CA PHE A 167 10.12 15.04 1.07
C PHE A 167 10.68 16.30 1.71
N VAL A 168 10.33 17.49 1.20
CA VAL A 168 10.77 18.78 1.77
C VAL A 168 10.37 18.86 3.23
N GLY A 169 11.35 19.08 4.10
CA GLY A 169 11.19 19.14 5.56
C GLY A 169 11.67 17.87 6.28
N ALA A 170 11.67 16.71 5.65
CA ALA A 170 12.01 15.44 6.32
C ALA A 170 13.46 15.38 6.86
N ASN A 171 14.37 16.16 6.28
CA ASN A 171 15.76 16.27 6.75
C ASN A 171 16.05 17.51 7.62
N ALA A 172 15.04 18.34 7.88
CA ALA A 172 15.21 19.63 8.59
C ALA A 172 14.34 19.73 9.84
N VAL A 173 13.22 19.03 9.90
CA VAL A 173 12.28 19.04 11.02
C VAL A 173 12.65 17.94 12.02
N ASP A 174 12.68 18.29 13.31
CA ASP A 174 12.86 17.34 14.39
C ASP A 174 11.52 16.65 14.72
N TYR A 175 11.17 15.60 13.98
CA TYR A 175 9.91 14.87 14.08
C TYR A 175 10.06 13.42 14.57
N SER A 176 11.27 12.86 14.54
CA SER A 176 11.52 11.46 14.92
C SER A 176 12.73 11.33 15.85
N ASP A 177 12.59 10.54 16.91
CA ASP A 177 13.64 10.20 17.88
C ASP A 177 14.18 8.78 17.69
N TYR A 178 13.51 7.94 16.88
CA TYR A 178 13.81 6.50 16.82
C TYR A 178 14.01 5.95 15.40
N GLY A 179 12.97 5.93 14.54
CA GLY A 179 13.08 5.38 13.19
C GLY A 179 14.01 6.20 12.29
N GLU A 180 14.87 5.52 11.52
CA GLU A 180 15.86 6.16 10.66
C GLU A 180 15.46 6.13 9.18
N VAL A 181 15.81 7.20 8.44
CA VAL A 181 15.82 7.19 6.97
C VAL A 181 17.16 6.61 6.52
N ILE A 182 17.17 5.32 6.19
CA ILE A 182 18.42 4.58 5.90
C ILE A 182 18.89 4.74 4.44
N ALA A 183 18.01 5.14 3.52
CA ALA A 183 18.35 5.40 2.13
C ALA A 183 17.34 6.36 1.48
N THR A 184 17.81 7.05 0.43
CA THR A 184 16.98 7.90 -0.42
C THR A 184 17.29 7.65 -1.89
N ARG A 185 16.28 7.77 -2.79
CA ARG A 185 16.46 7.65 -4.23
C ARG A 185 15.50 8.57 -4.98
N ASN A 186 16.04 9.28 -5.96
CA ASN A 186 15.27 10.18 -6.82
C ASN A 186 15.29 9.64 -8.25
N PHE A 187 14.12 9.26 -8.76
CA PHE A 187 13.95 8.75 -10.11
C PHE A 187 13.52 9.82 -11.11
N VAL A 188 13.18 11.03 -10.64
CA VAL A 188 12.77 12.17 -11.47
C VAL A 188 13.98 12.93 -11.98
N GLU A 189 14.82 13.45 -11.07
CA GLU A 189 16.01 14.21 -11.42
C GLU A 189 17.31 13.37 -11.33
N GLY A 190 17.18 12.12 -10.90
CA GLY A 190 18.32 11.24 -10.64
C GLY A 190 19.03 11.50 -9.30
N GLY A 191 19.89 10.57 -8.90
CA GLY A 191 20.67 10.67 -7.66
C GLY A 191 19.88 10.31 -6.40
N THR A 192 20.17 11.00 -5.29
CA THR A 192 19.65 10.66 -3.95
C THR A 192 18.95 11.84 -3.24
N ASN A 193 18.96 13.04 -3.82
CA ASN A 193 18.30 14.16 -3.20
C ASN A 193 16.78 14.11 -3.44
N VAL A 194 16.02 13.82 -2.40
CA VAL A 194 14.54 13.75 -2.39
C VAL A 194 13.92 14.91 -1.60
N TYR A 195 14.74 15.77 -0.99
CA TYR A 195 14.32 16.83 -0.07
C TYR A 195 14.02 18.16 -0.80
N GLN A 196 13.54 18.06 -2.03
CA GLN A 196 13.16 19.19 -2.88
C GLN A 196 11.86 18.86 -3.64
N GLY A 197 11.21 19.87 -4.23
CA GLY A 197 9.90 19.75 -4.84
C GLY A 197 8.80 19.73 -3.76
N SER A 198 7.98 18.71 -3.73
CA SER A 198 6.84 18.62 -2.82
C SER A 198 7.22 18.32 -1.37
N SER A 199 6.42 18.81 -0.43
CA SER A 199 6.45 18.42 0.98
C SER A 199 5.46 17.29 1.32
N HIS A 200 4.72 16.81 0.32
CA HIS A 200 3.66 15.81 0.53
C HIS A 200 4.21 14.53 1.13
N GLY A 201 5.27 13.97 0.59
CA GLY A 201 5.89 12.76 1.12
C GLY A 201 6.41 12.91 2.55
N PHE A 202 6.85 14.12 2.97
CA PHE A 202 7.18 14.35 4.38
C PHE A 202 5.94 14.28 5.27
N SER A 203 4.84 14.87 4.83
CA SER A 203 3.58 14.78 5.56
C SER A 203 3.07 13.34 5.66
N VAL A 204 3.17 12.56 4.58
CA VAL A 204 2.88 11.11 4.54
C VAL A 204 3.79 10.35 5.51
N LEU A 205 5.11 10.54 5.42
CA LEU A 205 6.11 9.91 6.29
C LEU A 205 5.81 10.15 7.76
N SER A 206 5.43 11.38 8.13
CA SER A 206 5.19 11.77 9.51
C SER A 206 4.04 10.99 10.18
N THR A 207 3.06 10.51 9.42
CA THR A 207 1.96 9.69 9.96
C THR A 207 2.43 8.32 10.46
N MET A 208 3.57 7.86 9.96
CA MET A 208 4.21 6.59 10.34
C MET A 208 5.38 6.79 11.29
N ALA A 209 6.32 7.66 10.90
CA ALA A 209 7.66 7.75 11.49
C ALA A 209 7.78 8.71 12.66
N ALA A 210 6.82 9.63 12.86
CA ALA A 210 6.92 10.57 13.98
C ALA A 210 6.98 9.83 15.32
N SER A 211 7.90 10.28 16.21
CA SER A 211 8.18 9.60 17.48
C SER A 211 8.47 10.55 18.65
N LYS A 212 7.92 11.76 18.61
CA LYS A 212 8.03 12.74 19.70
C LYS A 212 7.00 12.46 20.78
N GLU A 213 7.42 11.79 21.84
CA GLU A 213 6.55 11.44 22.97
C GLU A 213 5.99 12.70 23.67
N GLY A 214 4.71 12.66 24.09
CA GLY A 214 3.99 13.84 24.54
C GLY A 214 3.71 14.85 23.41
N VAL A 215 4.17 14.62 22.20
CA VAL A 215 4.04 15.47 21.02
C VAL A 215 3.56 14.72 19.77
N PHE A 216 4.17 13.70 19.14
CA PHE A 216 3.72 12.88 18.01
C PHE A 216 4.28 11.46 17.89
N ILE A 217 3.47 10.42 18.01
CA ILE A 217 3.85 9.08 17.62
C ILE A 217 3.03 8.66 16.39
N GLY A 218 3.69 8.42 15.32
CA GLY A 218 3.13 7.79 14.12
C GLY A 218 2.79 6.32 14.36
N THR A 219 2.33 5.65 13.32
CA THR A 219 1.85 4.27 13.43
C THR A 219 2.97 3.22 13.43
N ALA A 220 4.21 3.58 13.06
CA ALA A 220 5.40 2.71 13.13
C ALA A 220 6.66 3.52 13.53
N PRO A 221 6.69 4.09 14.75
CA PRO A 221 7.70 5.07 15.14
C PRO A 221 9.12 4.50 15.25
N TRP A 222 9.32 3.18 15.30
CA TRP A 222 10.63 2.50 15.33
C TRP A 222 10.92 1.67 14.06
N ALA A 223 10.12 1.83 12.99
CA ALA A 223 10.49 1.28 11.69
C ALA A 223 11.59 2.11 11.03
N ASP A 224 12.39 1.49 10.16
CA ASP A 224 13.29 2.19 9.27
C ASP A 224 12.59 2.57 7.96
N TYR A 225 13.07 3.62 7.31
CA TYR A 225 12.43 4.18 6.13
C TYR A 225 13.38 4.34 4.95
N VAL A 226 12.83 4.19 3.74
CA VAL A 226 13.48 4.57 2.49
C VAL A 226 12.59 5.56 1.79
N LEU A 227 13.13 6.73 1.42
CA LEU A 227 12.38 7.77 0.74
C LEU A 227 12.71 7.75 -0.76
N ILE A 228 11.68 7.61 -1.58
CA ILE A 228 11.83 7.44 -3.03
C ILE A 228 10.95 8.47 -3.72
N LYS A 229 11.60 9.41 -4.46
CA LYS A 229 10.89 10.38 -5.28
C LYS A 229 10.63 9.78 -6.65
N THR A 230 9.34 9.69 -7.04
CA THR A 230 8.89 9.10 -8.29
C THR A 230 8.08 10.06 -9.15
N GLU A 231 7.59 11.17 -8.58
CA GLU A 231 6.67 12.11 -9.21
C GLU A 231 7.30 13.47 -9.47
N LYS A 232 6.92 14.10 -10.58
CA LYS A 232 7.16 15.51 -10.89
C LYS A 232 6.05 16.36 -10.23
N GLU A 233 6.39 17.55 -9.75
CA GLU A 233 5.41 18.37 -9.00
C GLU A 233 4.43 19.13 -9.92
N LEU A 234 4.83 19.39 -11.16
CA LEU A 234 4.14 20.32 -12.06
C LEU A 234 3.69 19.69 -13.38
N SER A 235 3.83 18.40 -13.56
CA SER A 235 3.42 17.68 -14.76
C SER A 235 3.00 16.26 -14.41
N GLU A 236 2.08 15.76 -15.20
CA GLU A 236 1.51 14.42 -15.03
C GLU A 236 1.72 13.63 -16.32
N THR A 237 2.73 12.78 -16.32
CA THR A 237 3.15 12.05 -17.50
C THR A 237 3.25 10.54 -17.25
N PRO A 238 3.08 9.72 -18.30
CA PRO A 238 3.25 8.27 -18.19
C PRO A 238 4.61 7.81 -17.66
N GLU A 239 5.65 8.65 -17.73
CA GLU A 239 6.97 8.35 -17.18
C GLU A 239 6.93 8.11 -15.67
N GLU A 240 6.04 8.77 -14.95
CA GLU A 240 5.91 8.68 -13.49
C GLU A 240 5.51 7.27 -13.04
N MET A 241 4.70 6.57 -13.85
CA MET A 241 4.39 5.15 -13.59
C MET A 241 5.64 4.26 -13.70
N TYR A 242 6.56 4.59 -14.62
CA TYR A 242 7.85 3.87 -14.73
C TYR A 242 8.79 4.25 -13.59
N ASN A 243 8.82 5.51 -13.17
CA ASN A 243 9.56 5.96 -11.99
C ASN A 243 9.06 5.22 -10.75
N TRP A 244 7.74 5.07 -10.62
CA TRP A 244 7.13 4.29 -9.53
C TRP A 244 7.60 2.83 -9.56
N ILE A 245 7.57 2.18 -10.72
CA ILE A 245 8.02 0.78 -10.87
C ILE A 245 9.50 0.66 -10.54
N ALA A 246 10.35 1.56 -11.05
CA ALA A 246 11.78 1.58 -10.75
C ALA A 246 12.02 1.83 -9.24
N GLY A 247 11.22 2.69 -8.61
CA GLY A 247 11.22 2.92 -7.18
C GLY A 247 10.85 1.67 -6.38
N ALA A 248 9.81 0.94 -6.80
CA ALA A 248 9.42 -0.31 -6.18
C ALA A 248 10.47 -1.42 -6.35
N GLU A 249 11.12 -1.49 -7.50
CA GLU A 249 12.26 -2.41 -7.75
C GLU A 249 13.48 -2.08 -6.90
N TYR A 250 13.75 -0.79 -6.69
CA TYR A 250 14.79 -0.34 -5.77
C TYR A 250 14.44 -0.71 -4.33
N ALA A 251 13.21 -0.47 -3.87
CA ALA A 251 12.71 -0.88 -2.56
C ALA A 251 12.89 -2.40 -2.33
N ASP A 252 12.55 -3.22 -3.34
CA ASP A 252 12.80 -4.66 -3.30
C ASP A 252 14.29 -5.00 -3.17
N SER A 253 15.15 -4.37 -3.97
CA SER A 253 16.59 -4.67 -4.03
C SER A 253 17.29 -4.42 -2.69
N ILE A 254 16.90 -3.38 -1.95
CA ILE A 254 17.43 -3.05 -0.62
C ILE A 254 16.73 -3.77 0.52
N GLY A 255 15.62 -4.47 0.24
CA GLY A 255 14.94 -5.35 1.18
C GLY A 255 13.83 -4.71 1.98
N ALA A 256 13.11 -3.72 1.43
CA ALA A 256 11.91 -3.20 2.05
C ALA A 256 10.88 -4.32 2.32
N ASP A 257 10.21 -4.27 3.47
CA ASP A 257 9.11 -5.16 3.80
C ASP A 257 7.80 -4.62 3.25
N ILE A 258 7.63 -3.29 3.29
CA ILE A 258 6.40 -2.59 2.94
C ILE A 258 6.72 -1.46 1.95
N ILE A 259 5.85 -1.26 0.97
CA ILE A 259 5.75 -0.03 0.18
C ILE A 259 4.51 0.72 0.66
N ASN A 260 4.64 2.01 0.99
CA ASN A 260 3.53 2.94 1.02
C ASN A 260 3.59 3.86 -0.20
N SER A 261 2.51 3.87 -0.99
CA SER A 261 2.32 4.75 -2.14
C SER A 261 1.06 5.60 -1.93
N SER A 262 1.25 6.90 -1.72
CA SER A 262 0.16 7.85 -1.58
C SER A 262 -0.17 8.55 -2.90
N LEU A 263 -0.06 7.82 -3.99
CA LEU A 263 -0.15 8.26 -5.38
C LEU A 263 -1.28 7.52 -6.10
N GLY A 264 -1.73 8.08 -7.25
CA GLY A 264 -2.78 7.40 -8.00
C GLY A 264 -3.07 8.06 -9.35
N TYR A 265 -3.22 7.27 -10.40
CA TYR A 265 -3.27 7.68 -11.81
C TYR A 265 -4.60 7.34 -12.47
N SER A 266 -5.17 8.29 -13.21
CA SER A 266 -6.39 8.10 -14.01
C SER A 266 -6.51 9.02 -15.23
N GLU A 267 -6.00 10.25 -15.14
CA GLU A 267 -6.07 11.28 -16.19
C GLU A 267 -4.67 11.93 -16.33
N PHE A 268 -4.25 12.41 -17.49
CA PHE A 268 -2.92 12.95 -17.82
C PHE A 268 -2.92 14.34 -18.41
N ASP A 269 -1.74 14.96 -18.51
CA ASP A 269 -1.54 16.22 -19.24
C ASP A 269 -1.95 16.08 -20.72
N ASP A 270 -1.63 14.96 -21.36
CA ASP A 270 -2.23 14.57 -22.64
C ASP A 270 -3.47 13.71 -22.42
N PRO A 271 -4.69 14.20 -22.74
CA PRO A 271 -5.92 13.43 -22.57
C PRO A 271 -5.99 12.14 -23.40
N ASN A 272 -5.13 11.96 -24.42
CA ASN A 272 -5.06 10.71 -25.18
C ASN A 272 -4.46 9.57 -24.36
N ASP A 273 -3.75 9.90 -23.31
CA ASP A 273 -3.13 8.96 -22.40
C ASP A 273 -4.06 8.56 -21.23
N ASN A 274 -5.22 9.21 -21.06
CA ASN A 274 -6.15 8.95 -19.96
C ASN A 274 -6.69 7.53 -19.94
N TYR A 275 -6.77 6.96 -18.74
CA TYR A 275 -7.48 5.72 -18.50
C TYR A 275 -9.00 5.94 -18.44
N THR A 276 -9.73 4.85 -18.59
CA THR A 276 -11.17 4.78 -18.42
C THR A 276 -11.51 3.87 -17.22
N VAL A 277 -12.74 3.95 -16.75
CA VAL A 277 -13.21 3.06 -15.67
C VAL A 277 -13.11 1.57 -16.07
N ASN A 278 -13.16 1.25 -17.37
CA ASN A 278 -13.03 -0.12 -17.87
C ASN A 278 -11.60 -0.68 -17.73
N ASP A 279 -10.61 0.17 -17.50
CA ASP A 279 -9.20 -0.21 -17.35
C ASP A 279 -8.86 -0.57 -15.89
N LEU A 280 -9.83 -0.41 -14.95
CA LEU A 280 -9.68 -0.77 -13.53
C LEU A 280 -9.76 -2.29 -13.32
N ASP A 281 -8.92 -3.06 -13.98
CA ASP A 281 -8.89 -4.53 -13.95
C ASP A 281 -7.63 -5.11 -13.25
N GLY A 282 -6.71 -4.23 -12.83
CA GLY A 282 -5.42 -4.58 -12.24
C GLY A 282 -4.39 -5.15 -13.22
N ARG A 283 -4.62 -5.02 -14.52
CA ARG A 283 -3.81 -5.62 -15.58
C ARG A 283 -3.54 -4.71 -16.77
N THR A 284 -4.44 -3.80 -17.07
CA THR A 284 -4.33 -2.86 -18.20
C THR A 284 -3.28 -1.80 -17.90
N SER A 285 -3.29 -1.22 -16.70
CA SER A 285 -2.31 -0.21 -16.31
C SER A 285 -0.95 -0.84 -16.00
N ILE A 286 0.11 -0.22 -16.53
CA ILE A 286 1.49 -0.66 -16.31
C ILE A 286 1.89 -0.56 -14.84
N ILE A 287 1.42 0.47 -14.12
CA ILE A 287 1.73 0.62 -12.70
C ILE A 287 1.02 -0.44 -11.86
N SER A 288 -0.19 -0.89 -12.25
CA SER A 288 -0.89 -1.99 -11.59
C SER A 288 -0.15 -3.31 -11.78
N LEU A 289 0.42 -3.54 -12.97
CA LEU A 289 1.33 -4.68 -13.22
C LEU A 289 2.58 -4.60 -12.35
N GLY A 290 3.17 -3.41 -12.21
CA GLY A 290 4.30 -3.16 -11.32
C GLY A 290 3.97 -3.43 -9.84
N ALA A 291 2.80 -2.99 -9.37
CA ALA A 291 2.34 -3.22 -7.99
C ALA A 291 2.12 -4.71 -7.71
N VAL A 292 1.52 -5.45 -8.65
CA VAL A 292 1.41 -6.91 -8.57
C VAL A 292 2.78 -7.59 -8.57
N ALA A 293 3.74 -7.09 -9.37
CA ALA A 293 5.10 -7.62 -9.38
C ALA A 293 5.80 -7.39 -8.04
N ALA A 294 5.65 -6.20 -7.44
CA ALA A 294 6.15 -5.87 -6.11
C ALA A 294 5.57 -6.81 -5.03
N ALA A 295 4.25 -7.01 -5.03
CA ALA A 295 3.59 -7.93 -4.10
C ALA A 295 4.10 -9.38 -4.25
N ARG A 296 4.41 -9.82 -5.46
CA ARG A 296 4.96 -11.16 -5.74
C ARG A 296 6.39 -11.37 -5.24
N THR A 297 7.13 -10.31 -4.92
CA THR A 297 8.44 -10.43 -4.24
C THR A 297 8.32 -10.61 -2.73
N GLY A 298 7.11 -10.59 -2.19
CA GLY A 298 6.79 -10.71 -0.78
C GLY A 298 6.72 -9.39 -0.04
N MET A 299 6.78 -8.24 -0.73
CA MET A 299 6.50 -6.94 -0.12
C MET A 299 4.99 -6.76 0.07
N LEU A 300 4.60 -6.10 1.16
CA LEU A 300 3.25 -5.58 1.33
C LEU A 300 3.16 -4.22 0.63
N VAL A 301 2.43 -4.15 -0.47
CA VAL A 301 2.16 -2.88 -1.16
C VAL A 301 0.87 -2.28 -0.59
N VAL A 302 0.98 -1.10 0.01
CA VAL A 302 -0.14 -0.32 0.55
C VAL A 302 -0.27 0.94 -0.30
N THR A 303 -1.46 1.17 -0.86
CA THR A 303 -1.72 2.33 -1.72
C THR A 303 -3.00 3.06 -1.32
N SER A 304 -3.03 4.37 -1.56
CA SER A 304 -4.23 5.18 -1.42
C SER A 304 -5.27 4.81 -2.48
N ALA A 305 -6.56 4.92 -2.12
CA ALA A 305 -7.66 4.63 -3.07
C ALA A 305 -7.86 5.74 -4.11
N GLY A 306 -7.36 6.96 -3.84
CA GLY A 306 -7.62 8.17 -4.61
C GLY A 306 -8.63 9.10 -3.94
N ASN A 307 -8.72 10.34 -4.43
CA ASN A 307 -9.52 11.41 -3.85
C ASN A 307 -10.60 11.92 -4.82
N ALA A 308 -11.02 11.11 -5.77
CA ALA A 308 -11.99 11.46 -6.82
C ALA A 308 -13.45 11.23 -6.41
N GLY A 309 -13.72 10.76 -5.19
CA GLY A 309 -15.07 10.48 -4.69
C GLY A 309 -16.00 11.70 -4.81
N GLY A 310 -17.18 11.49 -5.40
CA GLY A 310 -18.14 12.56 -5.69
C GLY A 310 -17.79 13.44 -6.89
N GLY A 311 -16.63 13.26 -7.51
CA GLY A 311 -16.21 13.91 -8.75
C GLY A 311 -16.62 13.14 -10.02
N ALA A 312 -16.13 13.59 -11.18
CA ALA A 312 -16.47 12.95 -12.46
C ALA A 312 -15.89 11.53 -12.59
N TRP A 313 -14.68 11.29 -12.10
CA TRP A 313 -14.07 9.96 -12.07
C TRP A 313 -14.69 9.04 -11.01
N ASP A 314 -14.87 9.52 -9.77
CA ASP A 314 -15.53 8.87 -8.65
C ASP A 314 -14.96 7.50 -8.22
N LYS A 315 -14.13 6.88 -9.01
CA LYS A 315 -13.55 5.54 -8.80
C LYS A 315 -12.15 5.59 -8.22
N ILE A 316 -11.67 4.41 -7.78
CA ILE A 316 -10.27 4.24 -7.40
C ILE A 316 -9.34 4.61 -8.56
N THR A 317 -8.10 5.01 -8.25
CA THR A 317 -7.07 5.32 -9.25
C THR A 317 -5.99 4.23 -9.26
N MET A 318 -5.34 3.98 -10.41
CA MET A 318 -4.26 3.00 -10.49
C MET A 318 -3.06 3.46 -9.63
N PRO A 319 -2.38 2.56 -8.89
CA PRO A 319 -2.48 1.10 -8.92
C PRO A 319 -3.47 0.51 -7.90
N ALA A 320 -4.40 1.28 -7.33
CA ALA A 320 -5.33 0.81 -6.29
C ALA A 320 -6.23 -0.35 -6.76
N ASP A 321 -6.41 -0.53 -8.07
CA ASP A 321 -7.12 -1.61 -8.71
C ASP A 321 -6.32 -2.93 -8.76
N ALA A 322 -5.01 -2.90 -8.50
CA ALA A 322 -4.15 -4.07 -8.60
C ALA A 322 -4.56 -5.18 -7.63
N ASP A 323 -4.34 -6.44 -8.05
CA ASP A 323 -4.54 -7.61 -7.20
C ASP A 323 -3.38 -7.78 -6.20
N SER A 324 -3.65 -8.49 -5.10
CA SER A 324 -2.63 -8.85 -4.10
C SER A 324 -1.98 -7.67 -3.35
N ILE A 325 -2.53 -6.46 -3.46
CA ILE A 325 -2.12 -5.26 -2.72
C ILE A 325 -3.22 -4.76 -1.78
N LEU A 326 -2.86 -3.93 -0.84
CA LEU A 326 -3.76 -3.33 0.14
C LEU A 326 -4.11 -1.89 -0.26
N THR A 327 -5.33 -1.67 -0.73
CA THR A 327 -5.86 -0.36 -1.08
C THR A 327 -6.62 0.24 0.10
N VAL A 328 -6.33 1.50 0.44
CA VAL A 328 -6.86 2.16 1.63
C VAL A 328 -7.71 3.39 1.28
N GLY A 329 -8.98 3.36 1.68
CA GLY A 329 -9.93 4.48 1.59
C GLY A 329 -9.86 5.38 2.83
N SER A 330 -10.56 6.52 2.75
CA SER A 330 -10.59 7.52 3.81
C SER A 330 -11.91 7.54 4.58
N VAL A 331 -11.79 7.65 5.92
CA VAL A 331 -12.89 7.98 6.84
C VAL A 331 -12.53 9.20 7.70
N ASN A 332 -13.55 9.85 8.26
CA ASN A 332 -13.38 10.88 9.27
C ASN A 332 -13.20 10.29 10.69
N GLN A 333 -13.07 11.14 11.70
CA GLN A 333 -12.89 10.74 13.10
C GLN A 333 -14.04 9.88 13.68
N TYR A 334 -15.22 9.90 13.06
CA TYR A 334 -16.38 9.12 13.48
C TYR A 334 -16.53 7.79 12.71
N GLY A 335 -15.58 7.47 11.83
CA GLY A 335 -15.62 6.27 10.99
C GLY A 335 -16.57 6.38 9.78
N VAL A 336 -17.05 7.59 9.46
CA VAL A 336 -17.87 7.84 8.27
C VAL A 336 -16.95 8.05 7.07
N VAL A 337 -17.25 7.41 5.95
CA VAL A 337 -16.47 7.53 4.70
C VAL A 337 -16.42 8.99 4.25
N SER A 338 -15.21 9.49 3.99
CA SER A 338 -14.98 10.86 3.52
C SER A 338 -15.57 11.06 2.13
N GLY A 339 -16.19 12.22 1.91
CA GLY A 339 -16.89 12.51 0.64
C GLY A 339 -15.98 12.42 -0.58
N PHE A 340 -14.68 12.73 -0.42
CA PHE A 340 -13.67 12.67 -1.47
C PHE A 340 -13.06 11.27 -1.67
N SER A 341 -13.25 10.32 -0.75
CA SER A 341 -12.63 9.00 -0.89
C SER A 341 -13.14 8.26 -2.12
N SER A 342 -12.24 7.93 -3.02
CA SER A 342 -12.52 7.12 -4.21
C SER A 342 -13.08 5.76 -3.84
N ARG A 343 -13.92 5.19 -4.71
CA ARG A 343 -14.66 3.94 -4.49
C ARG A 343 -14.50 2.96 -5.64
N GLY A 344 -14.52 1.67 -5.35
CA GLY A 344 -14.56 0.54 -6.30
C GLY A 344 -15.97 0.01 -6.40
N TYR A 345 -16.24 -1.05 -7.08
CA TYR A 345 -15.45 -2.24 -7.41
C TYR A 345 -14.52 -2.03 -8.60
N THR A 346 -13.56 -2.96 -8.74
CA THR A 346 -12.83 -3.15 -10.00
C THR A 346 -13.76 -3.74 -11.07
N VAL A 347 -13.37 -3.67 -12.34
CA VAL A 347 -14.16 -4.21 -13.45
C VAL A 347 -14.40 -5.72 -13.33
N ASP A 348 -13.42 -6.44 -12.75
CA ASP A 348 -13.53 -7.88 -12.48
C ASP A 348 -14.21 -8.21 -11.13
N GLY A 349 -14.81 -7.19 -10.46
CA GLY A 349 -15.67 -7.34 -9.30
C GLY A 349 -14.95 -7.51 -7.95
N ARG A 350 -13.64 -7.25 -7.86
CA ARG A 350 -12.92 -7.24 -6.58
C ARG A 350 -13.34 -6.03 -5.74
N VAL A 351 -13.45 -6.24 -4.43
CA VAL A 351 -13.77 -5.19 -3.48
C VAL A 351 -12.57 -4.27 -3.29
N LYS A 352 -12.75 -2.99 -3.59
CA LYS A 352 -11.80 -1.91 -3.34
C LYS A 352 -12.58 -0.67 -2.86
N PRO A 353 -11.98 0.19 -1.97
CA PRO A 353 -10.74 -0.11 -1.25
C PRO A 353 -10.86 -1.42 -0.45
N ASN A 354 -9.72 -2.01 -0.01
CA ASN A 354 -9.78 -3.14 0.91
C ASN A 354 -10.26 -2.68 2.28
N VAL A 355 -9.60 -1.69 2.86
CA VAL A 355 -9.89 -1.16 4.20
C VAL A 355 -9.90 0.37 4.18
N CYS A 356 -10.36 0.98 5.27
CA CYS A 356 -10.33 2.42 5.47
C CYS A 356 -9.64 2.78 6.79
N ALA A 357 -9.04 3.96 6.84
CA ALA A 357 -8.57 4.61 8.06
C ALA A 357 -8.79 6.12 7.97
N ARG A 358 -8.44 6.86 9.04
CA ARG A 358 -8.61 8.31 9.07
C ARG A 358 -7.74 8.99 8.01
N GLY A 359 -8.38 9.60 7.04
CA GLY A 359 -7.77 10.45 6.02
C GLY A 359 -8.46 11.80 5.91
N GLU A 360 -9.56 12.01 6.65
CA GLU A 360 -10.21 13.31 6.81
C GLU A 360 -9.83 13.91 8.16
N ALA A 361 -9.28 15.12 8.13
CA ALA A 361 -8.66 15.77 9.26
C ALA A 361 -7.60 14.88 9.94
N ALA A 362 -6.83 14.13 9.15
CA ALA A 362 -5.71 13.34 9.62
C ALA A 362 -4.56 14.26 10.04
N TYR A 363 -3.84 13.90 11.06
CA TYR A 363 -2.75 14.71 11.60
C TYR A 363 -1.41 14.38 10.91
N VAL A 364 -0.56 15.36 10.54
CA VAL A 364 0.82 15.20 9.99
C VAL A 364 1.72 16.42 10.26
N TYR A 365 3.08 16.37 10.12
CA TYR A 365 4.01 17.49 10.16
C TYR A 365 4.04 18.30 8.85
N ARG A 366 4.35 19.59 8.96
CA ARG A 366 4.74 20.49 7.87
C ARG A 366 6.24 20.73 7.85
N PRO A 367 6.79 21.26 6.73
CA PRO A 367 8.22 21.59 6.63
C PRO A 367 8.69 22.65 7.62
N ASP A 368 7.80 23.46 8.16
CA ASP A 368 8.09 24.46 9.19
C ASP A 368 8.09 23.91 10.63
N GLY A 369 7.92 22.59 10.77
CA GLY A 369 7.83 21.90 12.04
C GLY A 369 6.48 22.06 12.75
N THR A 370 5.55 22.81 12.17
CA THR A 370 4.19 22.91 12.70
C THR A 370 3.38 21.67 12.40
N ILE A 371 2.29 21.61 13.04
CA ILE A 371 1.40 20.47 13.09
C ILE A 371 -0.02 20.95 12.79
N THR A 372 -0.74 20.37 11.79
CA THR A 372 -2.12 20.74 11.42
C THR A 372 -2.95 19.51 11.01
N THR A 373 -4.13 19.63 10.50
CA THR A 373 -4.92 18.50 9.98
C THR A 373 -5.06 18.60 8.47
N ALA A 374 -5.24 17.46 7.81
CA ALA A 374 -5.35 17.38 6.38
C ALA A 374 -6.31 16.31 5.89
N ASN A 375 -6.66 16.41 4.60
CA ASN A 375 -7.62 15.56 3.94
C ASN A 375 -6.95 14.85 2.76
N GLY A 376 -7.14 13.54 2.66
CA GLY A 376 -6.68 12.72 1.56
C GLY A 376 -6.55 11.24 1.96
N THR A 377 -6.86 10.34 1.03
CA THR A 377 -6.51 8.92 1.15
C THR A 377 -4.99 8.72 1.24
N SER A 378 -4.23 9.74 0.82
CA SER A 378 -2.78 9.85 0.99
C SER A 378 -2.32 9.75 2.45
N PHE A 379 -3.20 9.99 3.43
CA PHE A 379 -2.89 9.89 4.87
C PHE A 379 -3.50 8.66 5.52
N SER A 380 -4.62 8.16 5.03
CA SER A 380 -5.16 6.88 5.50
C SER A 380 -4.27 5.71 5.10
N SER A 381 -3.68 5.74 3.91
CA SER A 381 -2.75 4.71 3.43
C SER A 381 -1.54 4.52 4.36
N PRO A 382 -0.74 5.54 4.67
CA PRO A 382 0.41 5.38 5.56
C PRO A 382 0.02 5.02 7.00
N ILE A 383 -1.12 5.48 7.52
CA ILE A 383 -1.62 5.04 8.82
C ILE A 383 -1.78 3.52 8.85
N ILE A 384 -2.31 2.92 7.80
CA ILE A 384 -2.43 1.46 7.68
C ILE A 384 -1.08 0.80 7.40
N ALA A 385 -0.22 1.40 6.58
CA ALA A 385 1.10 0.86 6.27
C ALA A 385 1.98 0.73 7.52
N GLY A 386 2.03 1.76 8.37
CA GLY A 386 2.75 1.71 9.63
C GLY A 386 2.12 0.73 10.63
N ALA A 387 0.78 0.73 10.76
CA ALA A 387 0.10 -0.25 11.62
C ALA A 387 0.33 -1.70 11.14
N ALA A 388 0.40 -1.92 9.82
CA ALA A 388 0.75 -3.21 9.24
C ALA A 388 2.20 -3.62 9.54
N ALA A 389 3.14 -2.67 9.61
CA ALA A 389 4.52 -2.94 10.04
C ALA A 389 4.56 -3.45 11.48
N CYS A 390 3.85 -2.80 12.41
CA CYS A 390 3.73 -3.25 13.80
C CYS A 390 3.00 -4.59 13.93
N LEU A 391 1.97 -4.82 13.11
CA LEU A 391 1.27 -6.10 13.05
C LEU A 391 2.20 -7.21 12.57
N TRP A 392 3.00 -6.93 11.54
CA TRP A 392 3.96 -7.90 11.00
C TRP A 392 5.15 -8.14 11.94
N GLU A 393 5.56 -7.14 12.73
CA GLU A 393 6.50 -7.33 13.84
C GLU A 393 5.97 -8.35 14.85
N SER A 394 4.68 -8.28 15.20
CA SER A 394 4.04 -9.23 16.13
C SER A 394 3.90 -10.64 15.58
N ALA A 395 3.97 -10.83 14.27
CA ALA A 395 3.81 -12.10 13.56
C ALA A 395 4.89 -12.29 12.47
N PRO A 396 6.19 -12.44 12.85
CA PRO A 396 7.32 -12.36 11.92
C PRO A 396 7.39 -13.49 10.88
N ASN A 397 6.57 -14.53 11.03
CA ASN A 397 6.46 -15.65 10.09
C ASN A 397 5.28 -15.52 9.11
N ALA A 398 4.42 -14.51 9.30
CA ALA A 398 3.32 -14.22 8.38
C ALA A 398 3.85 -13.74 7.02
N SER A 399 3.15 -14.07 5.95
CA SER A 399 3.38 -13.48 4.63
C SER A 399 2.69 -12.12 4.52
N ALA A 400 3.03 -11.33 3.49
CA ALA A 400 2.30 -10.09 3.18
C ALA A 400 0.80 -10.35 2.98
N GLN A 401 0.43 -11.46 2.35
CA GLN A 401 -0.98 -11.83 2.13
C GLN A 401 -1.69 -12.22 3.43
N ASP A 402 -0.99 -12.83 4.39
CA ASP A 402 -1.55 -13.10 5.72
C ASP A 402 -1.84 -11.79 6.46
N ILE A 403 -0.97 -10.78 6.33
CA ILE A 403 -1.19 -9.44 6.91
C ILE A 403 -2.41 -8.77 6.26
N ILE A 404 -2.52 -8.77 4.93
CA ILE A 404 -3.71 -8.22 4.22
C ILE A 404 -4.98 -8.93 4.72
N LYS A 405 -4.96 -10.27 4.77
CA LYS A 405 -6.10 -11.06 5.22
C LYS A 405 -6.49 -10.77 6.66
N ALA A 406 -5.52 -10.61 7.56
CA ALA A 406 -5.76 -10.26 8.95
C ALA A 406 -6.42 -8.87 9.09
N LEU A 407 -5.96 -7.88 8.31
CA LEU A 407 -6.56 -6.54 8.27
C LEU A 407 -8.01 -6.57 7.75
N GLU A 408 -8.28 -7.28 6.65
CA GLU A 408 -9.62 -7.43 6.10
C GLU A 408 -10.58 -8.10 7.09
N VAL A 409 -10.17 -9.25 7.64
CA VAL A 409 -10.99 -10.07 8.56
C VAL A 409 -11.28 -9.34 9.86
N SER A 410 -10.34 -8.52 10.35
CA SER A 410 -10.52 -7.72 11.56
C SER A 410 -11.37 -6.46 11.34
N SER A 411 -11.73 -6.15 10.11
CA SER A 411 -12.38 -4.88 9.75
C SER A 411 -13.87 -4.87 10.05
N SER A 412 -14.38 -3.67 10.37
CA SER A 412 -15.72 -3.42 10.91
C SER A 412 -16.88 -3.83 9.99
N HIS A 413 -16.64 -3.99 8.68
CA HIS A 413 -17.64 -4.32 7.66
C HIS A 413 -17.31 -5.60 6.89
N TYR A 414 -16.54 -6.51 7.46
CA TYR A 414 -16.09 -7.73 6.76
C TYR A 414 -17.22 -8.49 6.07
N TYR A 415 -18.39 -8.59 6.71
CA TYR A 415 -19.59 -9.27 6.16
C TYR A 415 -20.50 -8.36 5.34
N THR A 416 -20.39 -7.05 5.49
CA THR A 416 -21.23 -6.04 4.84
C THR A 416 -20.40 -5.12 3.95
N LYS A 417 -19.28 -5.62 3.46
CA LYS A 417 -18.36 -4.89 2.59
C LYS A 417 -19.05 -4.32 1.36
N ASN A 418 -18.61 -3.15 0.95
CA ASN A 418 -19.14 -2.47 -0.22
C ASN A 418 -18.07 -1.58 -0.90
N GLU A 419 -18.42 -0.97 -2.02
CA GLU A 419 -17.52 -0.16 -2.84
C GLU A 419 -16.97 1.12 -2.15
N ARG A 420 -17.57 1.56 -1.03
CA ARG A 420 -17.19 2.83 -0.37
C ARG A 420 -16.19 2.62 0.76
N ILE A 421 -16.47 1.64 1.62
CA ILE A 421 -15.69 1.40 2.84
C ILE A 421 -14.84 0.11 2.75
N GLY A 422 -14.99 -0.64 1.68
CA GLY A 422 -14.37 -1.95 1.55
C GLY A 422 -14.82 -2.91 2.65
N TYR A 423 -13.87 -3.62 3.26
CA TYR A 423 -14.11 -4.45 4.44
C TYR A 423 -14.30 -3.62 5.73
N GLY A 424 -14.07 -2.31 5.69
CA GLY A 424 -14.26 -1.41 6.83
C GLY A 424 -12.95 -0.91 7.45
N ILE A 425 -13.05 -0.48 8.71
CA ILE A 425 -11.91 -0.01 9.51
C ILE A 425 -11.31 -1.21 10.24
N PRO A 426 -10.02 -1.54 10.03
CA PRO A 426 -9.39 -2.69 10.68
C PRO A 426 -9.21 -2.46 12.18
N ASN A 427 -9.26 -3.54 12.95
CA ASN A 427 -8.97 -3.56 14.36
C ASN A 427 -7.66 -4.30 14.61
N MET A 428 -6.58 -3.59 14.96
CA MET A 428 -5.24 -4.17 15.10
C MET A 428 -5.13 -5.19 16.22
N LYS A 429 -5.95 -5.07 17.26
CA LYS A 429 -6.03 -6.08 18.33
C LYS A 429 -6.55 -7.42 17.78
N PHE A 430 -7.62 -7.39 16.95
CA PHE A 430 -8.14 -8.59 16.30
C PHE A 430 -7.19 -9.14 15.24
N ALA A 431 -6.61 -8.27 14.41
CA ALA A 431 -5.66 -8.68 13.40
C ALA A 431 -4.47 -9.45 14.02
N ARG A 432 -3.94 -8.94 15.17
CA ARG A 432 -2.88 -9.63 15.91
C ARG A 432 -3.35 -10.98 16.45
N TYR A 433 -4.54 -11.08 17.02
CA TYR A 433 -5.09 -12.35 17.49
C TYR A 433 -5.30 -13.33 16.33
N TYR A 434 -5.78 -12.86 15.19
CA TYR A 434 -5.94 -13.69 13.99
C TYR A 434 -4.62 -14.35 13.56
N LEU A 435 -3.53 -13.59 13.56
CA LEU A 435 -2.20 -14.09 13.19
C LEU A 435 -1.55 -14.97 14.27
N SER A 436 -1.85 -14.74 15.55
CA SER A 436 -1.34 -15.55 16.66
C SER A 436 -2.12 -16.84 16.85
N SER A 437 -3.38 -16.87 16.49
CA SER A 437 -4.22 -18.07 16.49
C SER A 437 -3.83 -18.92 15.31
N ASN A 438 -3.56 -20.20 15.53
CA ASN A 438 -3.41 -21.14 14.43
C ASN A 438 -4.79 -21.27 13.75
N PRO A 439 -5.00 -20.68 12.53
CA PRO A 439 -6.33 -20.60 11.94
C PRO A 439 -6.84 -22.01 11.64
N GLY A 440 -7.71 -22.53 12.49
CA GLY A 440 -8.28 -23.89 12.41
C GLY A 440 -8.35 -24.65 13.72
N THR A 441 -7.83 -24.16 14.85
CA THR A 441 -7.84 -24.90 16.11
C THR A 441 -8.58 -24.23 17.26
N GLU A 442 -8.38 -22.94 17.55
CA GLU A 442 -8.91 -22.32 18.75
C GLU A 442 -9.74 -21.06 18.48
N ILE A 443 -10.76 -20.85 19.32
CA ILE A 443 -11.56 -19.64 19.37
C ILE A 443 -10.90 -18.69 20.38
N VAL A 444 -10.53 -17.48 19.96
CA VAL A 444 -9.97 -16.47 20.84
C VAL A 444 -11.11 -15.68 21.50
N VAL A 445 -11.00 -15.48 22.82
CA VAL A 445 -12.02 -14.82 23.63
C VAL A 445 -11.40 -13.64 24.36
N TYR A 446 -12.04 -12.46 24.30
CA TYR A 446 -11.60 -11.27 25.03
C TYR A 446 -12.75 -10.23 25.16
N PRO A 447 -12.58 -9.15 25.93
CA PRO A 447 -11.46 -8.94 26.84
C PRO A 447 -11.44 -9.95 27.98
N ASN A 448 -10.29 -10.20 28.55
CA ASN A 448 -10.16 -10.99 29.76
C ASN A 448 -9.09 -10.32 30.65
N PRO A 449 -9.50 -9.68 31.76
CA PRO A 449 -10.84 -9.60 32.36
C PRO A 449 -11.88 -8.88 31.50
N PHE A 450 -13.18 -9.24 31.67
CA PHE A 450 -14.28 -8.62 30.91
C PHE A 450 -15.24 -7.84 31.82
N PRO A 451 -15.72 -6.62 31.35
CA PRO A 451 -16.64 -5.80 32.15
C PRO A 451 -18.11 -6.25 32.01
N ASP A 452 -18.65 -6.35 30.80
CA ASP A 452 -20.07 -6.65 30.54
C ASP A 452 -20.27 -7.60 29.35
N HIS A 453 -19.26 -7.78 28.51
CA HIS A 453 -19.34 -8.58 27.30
C HIS A 453 -18.03 -9.32 27.00
N LEU A 454 -18.15 -10.39 26.23
CA LEU A 454 -17.07 -11.12 25.64
C LEU A 454 -17.14 -11.01 24.11
N ILE A 455 -16.02 -10.92 23.46
CA ILE A 455 -15.87 -10.96 22.03
C ILE A 455 -15.12 -12.21 21.65
N PHE A 456 -15.65 -12.91 20.67
CA PHE A 456 -15.13 -14.17 20.16
C PHE A 456 -14.59 -13.94 18.78
N PHE A 457 -13.39 -14.45 18.54
CA PHE A 457 -12.78 -14.50 17.23
C PHE A 457 -12.67 -15.95 16.76
N LEU A 458 -13.25 -16.25 15.61
CA LEU A 458 -13.30 -17.58 15.02
C LEU A 458 -12.22 -17.72 13.94
N PRO A 459 -11.44 -18.82 13.94
CA PRO A 459 -10.33 -19.00 13.01
C PRO A 459 -10.75 -19.31 11.57
N ASP A 460 -12.02 -19.55 11.32
CA ASP A 460 -12.53 -19.91 9.99
C ASP A 460 -13.98 -19.42 9.74
N ASP A 461 -14.38 -19.43 8.47
CA ASP A 461 -15.73 -19.10 7.98
C ASP A 461 -16.71 -20.22 8.31
N ASN A 462 -17.10 -20.31 9.58
CA ASN A 462 -17.91 -21.43 10.08
C ASN A 462 -19.41 -21.25 9.89
N THR A 463 -20.06 -22.29 9.39
CA THR A 463 -21.52 -22.43 9.30
C THR A 463 -22.14 -23.25 10.44
N THR A 464 -21.33 -23.83 11.33
CA THR A 464 -21.79 -24.67 12.43
C THR A 464 -22.22 -23.82 13.62
N ALA A 465 -23.35 -24.14 14.25
CA ALA A 465 -23.78 -23.48 15.48
C ALA A 465 -22.69 -23.62 16.57
N ILE A 466 -22.48 -22.52 17.30
CA ILE A 466 -21.56 -22.45 18.43
C ILE A 466 -22.40 -22.29 19.69
N GLN A 467 -22.27 -23.23 20.61
CA GLN A 467 -22.87 -23.13 21.93
C GLN A 467 -21.87 -22.58 22.92
N LEU A 468 -22.24 -21.53 23.65
CA LEU A 468 -21.49 -20.89 24.70
C LEU A 468 -22.13 -21.19 26.03
N GLU A 469 -21.32 -21.59 27.02
CA GLU A 469 -21.77 -21.76 28.39
C GLU A 469 -20.74 -21.14 29.33
N LEU A 470 -21.15 -20.14 30.10
CA LEU A 470 -20.33 -19.58 31.17
C LEU A 470 -20.64 -20.36 32.46
N ARG A 471 -19.61 -20.95 33.05
CA ARG A 471 -19.74 -21.80 34.24
C ARG A 471 -18.99 -21.19 35.41
N ASP A 472 -19.57 -21.27 36.60
CA ASP A 472 -18.91 -20.89 37.84
C ASP A 472 -17.85 -21.96 38.27
N LEU A 473 -17.15 -21.70 39.37
CA LEU A 473 -16.14 -22.62 39.93
C LEU A 473 -16.70 -23.96 40.37
N TYR A 474 -18.01 -24.09 40.51
CA TYR A 474 -18.69 -25.34 40.83
C TYR A 474 -19.21 -26.09 39.59
N GLY A 475 -18.94 -25.55 38.39
CA GLY A 475 -19.38 -26.12 37.11
C GLY A 475 -20.84 -25.82 36.74
N ARG A 476 -21.56 -25.00 37.51
CA ARG A 476 -22.95 -24.61 37.21
C ARG A 476 -22.95 -23.59 36.06
N VAL A 477 -23.81 -23.75 35.07
CA VAL A 477 -24.01 -22.79 34.00
C VAL A 477 -24.70 -21.55 34.56
N VAL A 478 -24.08 -20.39 34.44
CA VAL A 478 -24.59 -19.11 34.90
C VAL A 478 -25.06 -18.20 33.76
N ALA A 479 -24.63 -18.50 32.53
CA ALA A 479 -25.16 -17.89 31.29
C ALA A 479 -24.90 -18.81 30.12
N SER A 480 -25.78 -18.77 29.10
CA SER A 480 -25.57 -19.53 27.86
C SER A 480 -26.14 -18.80 26.65
N GLU A 481 -25.55 -19.07 25.48
CA GLU A 481 -25.98 -18.53 24.19
C GLU A 481 -25.71 -19.55 23.09
N THR A 482 -26.51 -19.52 22.03
CA THR A 482 -26.23 -20.29 20.81
C THR A 482 -26.12 -19.33 19.65
N VAL A 483 -24.92 -19.23 19.06
CA VAL A 483 -24.64 -18.36 17.92
C VAL A 483 -24.70 -19.17 16.64
N ILE A 484 -25.53 -18.73 15.68
CA ILE A 484 -25.70 -19.36 14.38
C ILE A 484 -25.36 -18.33 13.29
N GLY A 485 -24.54 -18.72 12.32
CA GLY A 485 -24.23 -17.92 11.16
C GLY A 485 -22.75 -17.85 10.84
N ARG A 486 -22.43 -17.28 9.66
CA ARG A 486 -21.06 -17.04 9.21
C ARG A 486 -20.52 -15.77 9.85
N GLN A 487 -19.72 -15.87 10.87
CA GLN A 487 -19.07 -14.73 11.51
C GLN A 487 -17.65 -15.13 11.94
N TYR A 488 -16.65 -14.30 11.56
CA TYR A 488 -15.29 -14.43 12.11
C TYR A 488 -15.18 -13.80 13.50
N GLN A 489 -16.09 -12.91 13.85
CA GLN A 489 -16.20 -12.35 15.20
C GLN A 489 -17.66 -12.13 15.59
N PHE A 490 -17.97 -12.26 16.85
CA PHE A 490 -19.25 -11.88 17.43
C PHE A 490 -19.08 -11.40 18.86
N ARG A 491 -19.99 -10.54 19.29
CA ARG A 491 -20.06 -10.01 20.66
C ARG A 491 -21.16 -10.71 21.42
N TRP A 492 -20.82 -11.28 22.57
CA TRP A 492 -21.78 -11.85 23.50
C TRP A 492 -21.91 -10.95 24.74
N VAL A 493 -23.13 -10.52 25.05
CA VAL A 493 -23.49 -9.83 26.29
C VAL A 493 -24.36 -10.81 27.06
N PRO A 494 -23.85 -11.45 28.11
CA PRO A 494 -24.69 -12.32 28.93
C PRO A 494 -25.91 -11.53 29.47
N HIS A 495 -27.12 -12.04 29.25
CA HIS A 495 -28.36 -11.38 29.65
C HIS A 495 -28.60 -11.47 31.17
N GLU A 496 -27.96 -12.41 31.84
CA GLU A 496 -28.04 -12.63 33.26
C GLU A 496 -27.04 -11.74 34.01
N TYR A 497 -27.37 -11.40 35.25
CA TYR A 497 -26.41 -10.73 36.13
C TYR A 497 -25.27 -11.66 36.50
N ILE A 498 -24.05 -11.32 36.04
CA ILE A 498 -22.82 -12.07 36.34
C ILE A 498 -22.03 -11.28 37.38
N ALA A 499 -21.86 -11.84 38.56
CA ALA A 499 -21.04 -11.22 39.62
C ALA A 499 -19.55 -11.19 39.22
N ALA A 500 -18.80 -10.24 39.80
CA ALA A 500 -17.35 -10.21 39.63
C ALA A 500 -16.73 -11.51 40.19
N GLY A 501 -15.80 -12.11 39.42
CA GLY A 501 -15.20 -13.38 39.80
C GLY A 501 -14.61 -14.16 38.62
N THR A 502 -14.09 -15.34 38.93
CA THR A 502 -13.51 -16.25 37.95
C THR A 502 -14.57 -17.25 37.45
N TYR A 503 -14.61 -17.44 36.13
CA TYR A 503 -15.52 -18.35 35.43
C TYR A 503 -14.77 -19.21 34.42
N PHE A 504 -15.38 -20.31 33.98
CA PHE A 504 -14.95 -21.13 32.86
C PHE A 504 -15.95 -20.98 31.72
N LEU A 505 -15.48 -20.49 30.61
CA LEU A 505 -16.27 -20.40 29.39
C LEU A 505 -16.04 -21.66 28.56
N GLN A 506 -17.07 -22.48 28.43
CA GLN A 506 -17.09 -23.63 27.54
C GLN A 506 -17.69 -23.22 26.20
N ILE A 507 -16.97 -23.49 25.14
CA ILE A 507 -17.36 -23.22 23.75
C ILE A 507 -17.44 -24.57 23.03
N THR A 508 -18.66 -24.92 22.60
CA THR A 508 -18.90 -26.18 21.88
C THR A 508 -19.22 -25.87 20.42
N ARG A 509 -18.47 -26.53 19.51
CA ARG A 509 -18.58 -26.35 18.06
C ARG A 509 -18.54 -27.73 17.38
N GLY A 510 -19.71 -28.24 17.02
CA GLY A 510 -19.84 -29.64 16.57
C GLY A 510 -19.30 -30.62 17.62
N ALA A 511 -18.31 -31.41 17.25
CA ALA A 511 -17.67 -32.37 18.18
C ALA A 511 -16.50 -31.74 18.99
N LYS A 512 -16.10 -30.50 18.73
CA LYS A 512 -15.00 -29.80 19.43
C LYS A 512 -15.52 -29.03 20.62
N ILE A 513 -14.83 -29.17 21.76
CA ILE A 513 -15.07 -28.40 22.98
C ILE A 513 -13.78 -27.68 23.35
N GLN A 514 -13.88 -26.37 23.55
CA GLN A 514 -12.81 -25.53 24.10
C GLN A 514 -13.29 -24.96 25.43
N VAL A 515 -12.41 -24.96 26.44
CA VAL A 515 -12.67 -24.33 27.73
C VAL A 515 -11.60 -23.29 28.01
N THR A 516 -12.03 -22.07 28.34
CA THR A 516 -11.17 -20.93 28.63
C THR A 516 -11.55 -20.30 29.96
N GLN A 517 -10.57 -20.06 30.83
CA GLN A 517 -10.80 -19.28 32.04
C GLN A 517 -11.02 -17.80 31.69
N VAL A 518 -12.09 -17.20 32.23
CA VAL A 518 -12.41 -15.78 32.05
C VAL A 518 -12.67 -15.12 33.41
N ILE A 519 -12.35 -13.85 33.55
CA ILE A 519 -12.50 -13.09 34.79
C ILE A 519 -13.49 -11.96 34.54
N LYS A 520 -14.61 -11.93 35.27
CA LYS A 520 -15.59 -10.84 35.29
C LYS A 520 -15.15 -9.78 36.31
N ILE A 521 -15.13 -8.50 35.90
CA ILE A 521 -14.83 -7.34 36.75
C ILE A 521 -16.04 -6.42 36.87
#